data_1facef9f865d5aa27b3761bec0b414bd
#
_entry.id   1facef9f865d5aa27b3761bec0b414bd
#
_cell.length_a   1.000
_cell.length_b   1.000
_cell.length_c   1.000
_cell.angle_alpha   90.00
_cell.angle_beta   90.00
_cell.angle_gamma   90.00
#
_symmetry.space_group_name_H-M   'P 1'
#
loop_
_entity.id
_entity.type
_entity.pdbx_description
1 polymer ?
#
loop_
_entity_poly.entity_id
_entity_poly.type
_entity_poly.pdbx_seq_one_letter_code
_entity_poly.pdbx_strand_id
1 'polypeptide(L)'
;MSVRRPVPAGLRLVADPSLVRRDSGRVLVGGSPFRMMRLSEAGARTVDRWIDGAPVQAGAEATLARRLLDAGSMHPLVSPAADRDATVVTPVRDEPALTTLPTGGRPTIVVDDGSRPPIGPIDGVRVIWRDVSGGPSVARADGLAVARADGAEFVAFVDADVTVDPEADPTGSDWIDRLLGHFDDLAVAAVAPRVVSVPGDTILAAYEETFSPLDLGNAPSLVAPGRRVSYVPTAALIVRVAAVDAVGGFDKALRYGEDVDLVWRLAAAGHTVRYDPSVEVQHRPRSSWSAWFRQRMSYGSAAAPLASRHGDAIAPSRAPVELYGTLAAAVVAPGVFVAGAAAATVTAAQIRVRRALGEHHQPAAVNGAMAQAFGSTVAAIPRAWAPLALVAAAAGRRPRRRLAAMVVTAAAVEVLQRRPAVGPFRATTARLVDHLAYGVGVWQGVVRERSLTAVRPARSENGVRSTDASASTVTP
;
A
#
# COMPACT_ATOMS: atom_id res chain seq x y z
N MET A 1 -7.79 6.32 22.25
CA MET A 1 -7.72 6.85 20.87
C MET A 1 -7.85 8.36 20.96
N SER A 2 -6.81 9.11 20.59
CA SER A 2 -6.91 10.57 20.46
C SER A 2 -8.04 10.90 19.47
N VAL A 3 -8.96 11.76 19.86
CA VAL A 3 -10.03 12.23 18.96
C VAL A 3 -9.33 13.07 17.88
N ARG A 4 -9.25 12.52 16.67
CA ARG A 4 -8.70 13.26 15.53
C ARG A 4 -9.56 14.51 15.27
N ARG A 5 -8.91 15.60 14.88
CA ARG A 5 -9.59 16.85 14.52
C ARG A 5 -10.68 16.59 13.47
N PRO A 6 -11.83 17.28 13.53
CA PRO A 6 -12.82 17.27 12.47
C PRO A 6 -12.19 17.64 11.12
N VAL A 7 -12.80 17.23 10.03
CA VAL A 7 -12.35 17.64 8.69
C VAL A 7 -12.68 19.11 8.45
N PRO A 8 -11.96 19.79 7.54
CA PRO A 8 -12.32 21.16 7.15
C PRO A 8 -13.73 21.21 6.52
N ALA A 9 -14.45 22.28 6.82
CA ALA A 9 -15.72 22.58 6.11
C ALA A 9 -15.44 22.85 4.63
N GLY A 10 -16.40 22.52 3.78
CA GLY A 10 -16.24 22.68 2.33
C GLY A 10 -15.69 21.45 1.61
N LEU A 11 -15.10 20.49 2.33
CA LEU A 11 -14.58 19.27 1.75
C LEU A 11 -15.71 18.47 1.07
N ARG A 12 -15.49 18.00 -0.15
CA ARG A 12 -16.38 17.06 -0.83
C ARG A 12 -15.91 15.62 -0.61
N LEU A 13 -16.85 14.69 -0.60
CA LEU A 13 -16.57 13.29 -0.32
C LEU A 13 -17.16 12.40 -1.42
N VAL A 14 -16.44 11.32 -1.72
CA VAL A 14 -16.91 10.23 -2.58
C VAL A 14 -16.94 8.94 -1.79
N ALA A 15 -17.89 8.07 -2.13
CA ALA A 15 -18.00 6.76 -1.50
C ALA A 15 -16.85 5.84 -1.94
N ASP A 16 -16.35 5.01 -1.00
CA ASP A 16 -15.43 3.92 -1.36
C ASP A 16 -16.13 2.94 -2.31
N PRO A 17 -15.44 2.42 -3.36
CA PRO A 17 -16.04 1.46 -4.30
C PRO A 17 -16.60 0.19 -3.64
N SER A 18 -16.10 -0.18 -2.46
CA SER A 18 -16.62 -1.33 -1.68
C SER A 18 -17.80 -1.01 -0.80
N LEU A 19 -18.23 0.27 -0.72
CA LEU A 19 -19.29 0.68 0.19
C LEU A 19 -20.65 0.23 -0.30
N VAL A 20 -21.32 -0.58 0.52
CA VAL A 20 -22.71 -1.00 0.31
C VAL A 20 -23.57 -0.37 1.38
N ARG A 21 -24.69 0.24 0.96
CA ARG A 21 -25.66 0.88 1.84
C ARG A 21 -26.90 -0.01 1.97
N ARG A 22 -27.42 -0.16 3.19
CA ARG A 22 -28.58 -0.98 3.55
C ARG A 22 -29.50 -0.19 4.50
N ASP A 23 -30.68 -0.69 4.70
CA ASP A 23 -31.64 -0.14 5.65
C ASP A 23 -31.84 1.38 5.44
N SER A 24 -32.25 1.75 4.23
CA SER A 24 -32.44 3.17 3.83
C SER A 24 -31.22 4.04 4.12
N GLY A 25 -30.01 3.49 3.92
CA GLY A 25 -28.75 4.19 4.14
C GLY A 25 -28.25 4.23 5.59
N ARG A 26 -29.04 3.69 6.55
CA ARG A 26 -28.65 3.68 7.97
C ARG A 26 -27.57 2.66 8.31
N VAL A 27 -27.36 1.67 7.47
CA VAL A 27 -26.28 0.68 7.63
C VAL A 27 -25.30 0.78 6.47
N LEU A 28 -24.05 1.07 6.79
CA LEU A 28 -22.93 1.12 5.88
C LEU A 28 -22.08 -0.13 6.07
N VAL A 29 -21.81 -0.87 4.99
CA VAL A 29 -20.97 -2.08 5.01
C VAL A 29 -19.89 -1.93 3.94
N GLY A 30 -18.63 -1.98 4.32
CA GLY A 30 -17.50 -1.80 3.41
C GLY A 30 -16.34 -1.06 4.06
N GLY A 31 -15.53 -0.42 3.24
CA GLY A 31 -14.35 0.31 3.66
C GLY A 31 -13.10 -0.57 3.87
N SER A 32 -12.02 0.04 4.33
CA SER A 32 -10.76 -0.65 4.54
C SER A 32 -10.15 -0.27 5.89
N PRO A 33 -10.05 -1.21 6.85
CA PRO A 33 -10.53 -2.59 6.80
C PRO A 33 -12.07 -2.67 6.75
N PHE A 34 -12.58 -3.80 6.25
CA PHE A 34 -14.02 -4.04 6.12
C PHE A 34 -14.75 -3.87 7.46
N ARG A 35 -15.81 -3.04 7.46
CA ARG A 35 -16.58 -2.69 8.67
C ARG A 35 -18.06 -2.60 8.38
N MET A 36 -18.85 -2.73 9.45
CA MET A 36 -20.26 -2.31 9.46
C MET A 36 -20.38 -1.11 10.40
N MET A 37 -21.04 -0.07 9.93
CA MET A 37 -21.35 1.12 10.74
C MET A 37 -22.84 1.41 10.67
N ARG A 38 -23.41 1.79 11.79
CA ARG A 38 -24.80 2.23 11.89
C ARG A 38 -24.85 3.74 12.02
N LEU A 39 -25.72 4.36 11.27
CA LEU A 39 -25.98 5.79 11.27
C LEU A 39 -27.36 6.07 11.88
N SER A 40 -27.52 7.23 12.49
CA SER A 40 -28.84 7.79 12.74
C SER A 40 -29.50 8.16 11.41
N GLU A 41 -30.80 8.41 11.41
CA GLU A 41 -31.51 8.85 10.23
C GLU A 41 -30.95 10.17 9.68
N ALA A 42 -30.61 11.12 10.57
CA ALA A 42 -29.94 12.35 10.18
C ALA A 42 -28.56 12.10 9.55
N GLY A 43 -27.77 11.16 10.11
CA GLY A 43 -26.49 10.78 9.55
C GLY A 43 -26.64 10.13 8.16
N ALA A 44 -27.66 9.30 7.95
CA ALA A 44 -27.93 8.69 6.65
C ALA A 44 -28.27 9.76 5.60
N ARG A 45 -29.17 10.72 5.93
CA ARG A 45 -29.48 11.86 5.05
C ARG A 45 -28.25 12.74 4.76
N THR A 46 -27.37 12.90 5.73
CA THR A 46 -26.11 13.64 5.53
C THR A 46 -25.20 12.94 4.53
N VAL A 47 -25.05 11.62 4.67
CA VAL A 47 -24.26 10.82 3.72
C VAL A 47 -24.88 10.83 2.31
N ASP A 48 -26.22 10.82 2.20
CA ASP A 48 -26.92 10.99 0.91
C ASP A 48 -26.51 12.29 0.22
N ARG A 49 -26.60 13.41 0.95
CA ARG A 49 -26.19 14.73 0.41
C ARG A 49 -24.73 14.75 -0.07
N TRP A 50 -23.83 14.10 0.67
CA TRP A 50 -22.43 14.05 0.27
C TRP A 50 -22.20 13.21 -0.99
N ILE A 51 -22.91 12.09 -1.13
CA ILE A 51 -22.87 11.26 -2.34
C ILE A 51 -23.41 12.04 -3.55
N ASP A 52 -24.42 12.91 -3.33
CA ASP A 52 -24.97 13.82 -4.33
C ASP A 52 -24.09 15.07 -4.57
N GLY A 53 -22.88 15.10 -3.97
CA GLY A 53 -21.86 16.13 -4.21
C GLY A 53 -21.91 17.34 -3.30
N ALA A 54 -22.79 17.39 -2.27
CA ALA A 54 -22.79 18.49 -1.31
C ALA A 54 -21.48 18.50 -0.47
N PRO A 55 -20.96 19.69 -0.13
CA PRO A 55 -19.79 19.80 0.73
C PRO A 55 -20.13 19.47 2.19
N VAL A 56 -19.12 19.04 2.93
CA VAL A 56 -19.20 18.82 4.39
C VAL A 56 -19.35 20.15 5.11
N GLN A 57 -20.30 20.25 6.01
CA GLN A 57 -20.49 21.41 6.87
C GLN A 57 -19.68 21.27 8.17
N ALA A 58 -19.44 22.38 8.85
CA ALA A 58 -18.78 22.39 10.15
C ALA A 58 -19.60 21.64 11.25
N GLY A 59 -18.97 21.35 12.36
CA GLY A 59 -19.63 20.75 13.54
C GLY A 59 -19.83 19.24 13.42
N ALA A 60 -21.06 18.77 13.61
CA ALA A 60 -21.39 17.36 13.65
C ALA A 60 -21.10 16.64 12.34
N GLU A 61 -21.31 17.29 11.19
CA GLU A 61 -21.01 16.73 9.89
C GLU A 61 -19.50 16.51 9.69
N ALA A 62 -18.68 17.48 10.06
CA ALA A 62 -17.24 17.35 9.98
C ALA A 62 -16.70 16.21 10.86
N THR A 63 -17.34 15.95 11.99
CA THR A 63 -17.04 14.82 12.88
C THR A 63 -17.46 13.49 12.26
N LEU A 64 -18.65 13.41 11.67
CA LEU A 64 -19.13 12.22 10.97
C LEU A 64 -18.22 11.92 9.76
N ALA A 65 -17.90 12.94 8.97
CA ALA A 65 -17.02 12.83 7.82
C ALA A 65 -15.64 12.26 8.24
N ARG A 66 -15.05 12.75 9.33
CA ARG A 66 -13.81 12.21 9.88
C ARG A 66 -13.92 10.71 10.17
N ARG A 67 -15.00 10.28 10.80
CA ARG A 67 -15.22 8.86 11.11
C ARG A 67 -15.30 8.00 9.87
N LEU A 68 -15.99 8.47 8.81
CA LEU A 68 -16.15 7.72 7.57
C LEU A 68 -14.86 7.70 6.74
N LEU A 69 -14.09 8.79 6.74
CA LEU A 69 -12.76 8.84 6.15
C LEU A 69 -11.78 7.90 6.86
N ASP A 70 -11.77 7.91 8.20
CA ASP A 70 -10.91 7.03 9.00
C ASP A 70 -11.32 5.55 8.89
N ALA A 71 -12.57 5.27 8.60
CA ALA A 71 -13.05 3.93 8.29
C ALA A 71 -12.69 3.48 6.87
N GLY A 72 -12.24 4.40 5.99
CA GLY A 72 -12.02 4.12 4.57
C GLY A 72 -13.31 3.80 3.82
N SER A 73 -14.45 4.29 4.32
CA SER A 73 -15.77 4.13 3.69
C SER A 73 -16.10 5.28 2.75
N MET A 74 -15.44 6.41 2.94
CA MET A 74 -15.48 7.58 2.05
C MET A 74 -14.07 8.13 1.85
N HIS A 75 -13.88 8.85 0.76
CA HIS A 75 -12.62 9.51 0.40
C HIS A 75 -12.85 10.98 0.08
N PRO A 76 -11.87 11.86 0.32
CA PRO A 76 -11.99 13.26 -0.04
C PRO A 76 -11.87 13.40 -1.56
N LEU A 77 -12.69 14.29 -2.12
CA LEU A 77 -12.51 14.86 -3.45
C LEU A 77 -11.91 16.25 -3.26
N VAL A 78 -10.64 16.40 -3.60
CA VAL A 78 -9.89 17.64 -3.40
C VAL A 78 -9.75 18.41 -4.72
N SER A 79 -9.63 19.74 -4.61
CA SER A 79 -9.24 20.59 -5.72
C SER A 79 -7.74 20.78 -5.74
N PRO A 80 -7.11 20.99 -6.90
CA PRO A 80 -5.70 21.39 -6.97
C PRO A 80 -5.44 22.64 -6.13
N ALA A 81 -4.29 22.68 -5.45
CA ALA A 81 -3.88 23.80 -4.61
C ALA A 81 -2.61 24.46 -5.18
N ALA A 82 -2.81 25.22 -6.28
CA ALA A 82 -1.73 25.95 -6.96
C ALA A 82 -1.14 27.12 -6.14
N ASP A 83 -1.80 27.50 -5.05
CA ASP A 83 -1.34 28.50 -4.08
C ASP A 83 -0.32 27.96 -3.07
N ARG A 84 -0.08 26.64 -3.08
CA ARG A 84 0.90 25.97 -2.22
C ARG A 84 2.10 25.53 -3.03
N ASP A 85 3.26 25.60 -2.39
CA ASP A 85 4.50 25.16 -3.00
C ASP A 85 5.09 23.96 -2.25
N ALA A 86 5.80 23.13 -2.99
CA ALA A 86 6.54 21.99 -2.45
C ALA A 86 7.95 21.99 -3.05
N THR A 87 8.96 21.76 -2.21
CA THR A 87 10.32 21.53 -2.69
C THR A 87 10.42 20.08 -3.19
N VAL A 88 10.87 19.88 -4.43
CA VAL A 88 11.13 18.55 -4.97
C VAL A 88 12.49 18.04 -4.49
N VAL A 89 12.53 16.81 -4.00
CA VAL A 89 13.77 16.13 -3.57
C VAL A 89 13.92 14.84 -4.36
N THR A 90 14.98 14.76 -5.17
CA THR A 90 15.28 13.61 -6.02
C THR A 90 16.60 12.96 -5.62
N PRO A 91 16.57 11.75 -5.04
CA PRO A 91 17.77 10.95 -4.85
C PRO A 91 18.22 10.35 -6.18
N VAL A 92 19.51 10.41 -6.47
CA VAL A 92 20.05 9.92 -7.73
C VAL A 92 21.31 9.11 -7.47
N ARG A 93 21.50 8.04 -8.24
CA ARG A 93 22.75 7.29 -8.29
C ARG A 93 22.96 6.62 -9.62
N ASP A 94 24.11 6.92 -10.24
CA ASP A 94 24.55 6.31 -11.51
C ASP A 94 23.48 6.43 -12.64
N GLU A 95 22.67 7.51 -12.63
CA GLU A 95 21.67 7.80 -13.66
C GLU A 95 22.23 8.84 -14.64
N PRO A 96 22.64 8.44 -15.85
CA PRO A 96 23.34 9.32 -16.78
C PRO A 96 22.44 10.35 -17.48
N ALA A 97 21.13 10.18 -17.42
CA ALA A 97 20.17 11.00 -18.16
C ALA A 97 19.16 11.70 -17.27
N LEU A 98 19.64 12.46 -16.27
CA LEU A 98 18.79 13.32 -15.48
C LEU A 98 18.42 14.59 -16.27
N THR A 99 17.75 14.45 -17.42
CA THR A 99 17.47 15.55 -18.33
C THR A 99 16.14 16.26 -18.05
N THR A 100 15.19 15.58 -17.42
CA THR A 100 13.89 16.16 -17.11
C THR A 100 13.30 15.54 -15.85
N LEU A 101 13.19 16.34 -14.79
CA LEU A 101 12.46 15.97 -13.60
C LEU A 101 11.03 16.56 -13.69
N PRO A 102 9.99 15.82 -13.29
CA PRO A 102 8.62 16.31 -13.34
C PRO A 102 8.33 17.26 -12.17
N THR A 103 9.06 18.38 -12.12
CA THR A 103 9.07 19.31 -10.99
C THR A 103 8.05 20.44 -11.10
N GLY A 104 7.46 20.65 -12.29
CA GLY A 104 6.55 21.77 -12.53
C GLY A 104 7.18 23.15 -12.29
N GLY A 105 8.51 23.28 -12.44
CA GLY A 105 9.25 24.52 -12.19
C GLY A 105 9.49 24.86 -10.72
N ARG A 106 9.22 23.92 -9.81
CA ARG A 106 9.40 24.12 -8.35
C ARG A 106 10.86 24.08 -7.90
N PRO A 107 11.17 24.67 -6.73
CA PRO A 107 12.47 24.49 -6.09
C PRO A 107 12.84 23.01 -6.04
N THR A 108 14.03 22.68 -6.57
CA THR A 108 14.43 21.29 -6.74
C THR A 108 15.80 21.04 -6.15
N ILE A 109 15.91 19.97 -5.37
CA ILE A 109 17.12 19.48 -4.74
C ILE A 109 17.38 18.08 -5.28
N VAL A 110 18.51 17.90 -5.97
CA VAL A 110 19.03 16.60 -6.39
C VAL A 110 20.10 16.15 -5.40
N VAL A 111 19.99 14.95 -4.88
CA VAL A 111 21.00 14.36 -3.99
C VAL A 111 21.70 13.24 -4.73
N ASP A 112 22.91 13.48 -5.18
CA ASP A 112 23.78 12.48 -5.79
C ASP A 112 24.36 11.56 -4.71
N ASP A 113 23.89 10.35 -4.61
CA ASP A 113 24.31 9.36 -3.61
C ASP A 113 25.55 8.58 -4.05
N GLY A 114 26.59 9.32 -4.46
CA GLY A 114 27.90 8.76 -4.79
C GLY A 114 27.96 8.14 -6.18
N SER A 115 27.41 8.80 -7.19
CA SER A 115 27.53 8.42 -8.61
C SER A 115 28.98 8.45 -9.10
N ARG A 116 29.28 7.64 -10.09
CA ARG A 116 30.62 7.60 -10.72
C ARG A 116 30.51 7.55 -12.24
N PRO A 117 30.78 8.68 -12.94
CA PRO A 117 31.20 9.98 -12.40
C PRO A 117 30.10 10.68 -11.63
N PRO A 118 30.43 11.68 -10.77
CA PRO A 118 29.44 12.51 -10.10
C PRO A 118 28.55 13.25 -11.11
N ILE A 119 27.31 13.50 -10.73
CA ILE A 119 26.36 14.28 -11.54
C ILE A 119 26.87 15.73 -11.62
N GLY A 120 26.88 16.28 -12.83
CA GLY A 120 27.24 17.68 -13.06
C GLY A 120 26.20 18.65 -12.52
N PRO A 121 26.52 19.95 -12.49
CA PRO A 121 25.55 21.00 -12.18
C PRO A 121 24.35 20.94 -13.12
N ILE A 122 23.16 21.22 -12.62
CA ILE A 122 21.91 21.29 -13.39
C ILE A 122 21.33 22.70 -13.19
N ASP A 123 21.01 23.38 -14.27
CA ASP A 123 20.48 24.74 -14.23
C ASP A 123 19.18 24.82 -13.42
N GLY A 124 19.12 25.76 -12.47
CA GLY A 124 17.96 25.97 -11.61
C GLY A 124 17.74 24.87 -10.54
N VAL A 125 18.67 23.92 -10.40
CA VAL A 125 18.59 22.81 -9.44
C VAL A 125 19.73 22.86 -8.46
N ARG A 126 19.43 22.70 -7.18
CA ARG A 126 20.44 22.56 -6.13
C ARG A 126 20.92 21.11 -6.07
N VAL A 127 22.17 20.86 -6.44
CA VAL A 127 22.78 19.52 -6.37
C VAL A 127 23.57 19.36 -5.09
N ILE A 128 23.38 18.26 -4.39
CA ILE A 128 24.12 17.84 -3.18
C ILE A 128 24.88 16.57 -3.56
N TRP A 129 26.21 16.60 -3.42
CA TRP A 129 27.08 15.47 -3.72
C TRP A 129 27.48 14.75 -2.44
N ARG A 130 27.44 13.43 -2.48
CA ARG A 130 27.93 12.53 -1.44
C ARG A 130 29.13 11.75 -1.98
N ASP A 131 30.21 11.68 -1.21
CA ASP A 131 31.40 10.92 -1.60
C ASP A 131 31.16 9.41 -1.58
N VAL A 132 30.31 8.97 -0.65
CA VAL A 132 29.98 7.55 -0.43
C VAL A 132 28.47 7.37 -0.39
N SER A 133 27.99 6.37 -1.13
CA SER A 133 26.57 6.02 -1.15
C SER A 133 26.09 5.54 0.21
N GLY A 134 25.05 6.19 0.72
CA GLY A 134 24.31 5.80 1.92
C GLY A 134 23.00 5.07 1.61
N GLY A 135 22.61 5.05 0.34
CA GLY A 135 21.32 4.52 -0.13
C GLY A 135 20.19 5.56 -0.09
N PRO A 136 19.01 5.19 -0.62
CA PRO A 136 17.90 6.14 -0.83
C PRO A 136 17.39 6.78 0.46
N SER A 137 17.41 6.06 1.58
CA SER A 137 17.01 6.60 2.88
C SER A 137 17.87 7.80 3.30
N VAL A 138 19.19 7.65 3.16
CA VAL A 138 20.14 8.71 3.56
C VAL A 138 20.05 9.88 2.60
N ALA A 139 19.98 9.63 1.29
CA ALA A 139 19.84 10.68 0.29
C ALA A 139 18.57 11.51 0.48
N ARG A 140 17.41 10.84 0.71
CA ARG A 140 16.15 11.55 1.01
C ARG A 140 16.20 12.33 2.31
N ALA A 141 16.84 11.78 3.35
CA ALA A 141 17.03 12.48 4.62
C ALA A 141 17.89 13.75 4.47
N ASP A 142 18.94 13.70 3.66
CA ASP A 142 19.82 14.85 3.42
C ASP A 142 19.09 15.92 2.58
N GLY A 143 18.36 15.54 1.52
CA GLY A 143 17.53 16.46 0.75
C GLY A 143 16.41 17.11 1.59
N LEU A 144 15.74 16.32 2.45
CA LEU A 144 14.73 16.83 3.38
C LEU A 144 15.32 17.85 4.35
N ALA A 145 16.53 17.59 4.86
CA ALA A 145 17.20 18.52 5.79
C ALA A 145 17.48 19.87 5.14
N VAL A 146 17.88 19.88 3.87
CA VAL A 146 18.10 21.10 3.11
C VAL A 146 16.79 21.82 2.81
N ALA A 147 15.78 21.12 2.31
CA ALA A 147 14.46 21.70 2.05
C ALA A 147 13.85 22.34 3.32
N ARG A 148 14.01 21.67 4.46
CA ARG A 148 13.59 22.20 5.77
C ARG A 148 14.37 23.47 6.17
N ALA A 149 15.68 23.50 5.96
CA ALA A 149 16.50 24.67 6.26
C ALA A 149 16.11 25.87 5.37
N ASP A 150 15.65 25.60 4.15
CA ASP A 150 15.12 26.60 3.20
C ASP A 150 13.66 27.00 3.52
N GLY A 151 13.05 26.44 4.57
CA GLY A 151 11.70 26.80 5.03
C GLY A 151 10.56 26.10 4.33
N ALA A 152 10.81 25.00 3.60
CA ALA A 152 9.76 24.25 2.90
C ALA A 152 8.71 23.69 3.90
N GLU A 153 7.42 23.98 3.66
CA GLU A 153 6.31 23.35 4.38
C GLU A 153 6.03 21.94 3.86
N PHE A 154 6.16 21.76 2.54
CA PHE A 154 5.94 20.48 1.87
C PHE A 154 7.16 20.08 1.07
N VAL A 155 7.42 18.76 1.04
CA VAL A 155 8.46 18.15 0.20
C VAL A 155 7.81 17.07 -0.65
N ALA A 156 8.08 17.12 -1.95
CA ALA A 156 7.74 16.07 -2.90
C ALA A 156 9.00 15.21 -3.17
N PHE A 157 9.04 14.00 -2.64
CA PHE A 157 10.04 13.02 -3.04
C PHE A 157 9.66 12.45 -4.40
N VAL A 158 10.60 12.48 -5.34
CA VAL A 158 10.42 11.99 -6.71
C VAL A 158 11.68 11.26 -7.13
N ASP A 159 11.57 9.97 -7.45
CA ASP A 159 12.73 9.21 -7.90
C ASP A 159 13.14 9.64 -9.32
N ALA A 160 14.41 9.50 -9.65
CA ALA A 160 15.01 9.96 -10.91
C ALA A 160 14.46 9.24 -12.16
N ASP A 161 13.84 8.07 -11.98
CA ASP A 161 13.22 7.26 -13.03
C ASP A 161 11.68 7.40 -13.07
N VAL A 162 11.15 8.43 -12.39
CA VAL A 162 9.73 8.82 -12.44
C VAL A 162 9.52 9.91 -13.50
N THR A 163 8.48 9.75 -14.29
CA THR A 163 8.02 10.70 -15.31
C THR A 163 6.52 10.95 -15.16
N VAL A 164 6.04 12.03 -15.73
CA VAL A 164 4.61 12.34 -15.87
C VAL A 164 4.27 12.33 -17.34
N ASP A 165 3.15 11.69 -17.67
CA ASP A 165 2.60 11.77 -19.01
C ASP A 165 1.86 13.12 -19.15
N PRO A 166 2.33 14.05 -19.97
CA PRO A 166 1.69 15.34 -20.14
C PRO A 166 0.29 15.26 -20.77
N GLU A 167 -0.03 14.15 -21.46
CA GLU A 167 -1.33 13.93 -22.08
C GLU A 167 -2.33 13.26 -21.12
N ALA A 168 -1.85 12.70 -20.00
CA ALA A 168 -2.71 11.98 -19.03
C ALA A 168 -3.54 12.90 -18.16
N ASP A 169 -3.24 14.20 -18.10
CA ASP A 169 -4.01 15.17 -17.32
C ASP A 169 -4.85 16.12 -18.19
N PRO A 170 -6.14 15.84 -18.35
CA PRO A 170 -7.05 16.71 -19.12
C PRO A 170 -7.28 18.06 -18.44
N THR A 171 -6.89 18.26 -17.18
CA THR A 171 -7.10 19.52 -16.44
C THR A 171 -5.96 20.51 -16.64
N GLY A 172 -4.80 20.06 -17.17
CA GLY A 172 -3.60 20.88 -17.30
C GLY A 172 -2.98 21.33 -15.97
N SER A 173 -3.46 20.76 -14.86
CA SER A 173 -2.91 21.05 -13.54
C SER A 173 -1.71 20.17 -13.27
N ASP A 174 -0.68 20.75 -12.64
CA ASP A 174 0.47 19.97 -12.20
C ASP A 174 0.04 18.85 -11.23
N TRP A 175 0.61 17.67 -11.36
CA TRP A 175 0.33 16.51 -10.52
C TRP A 175 0.59 16.78 -9.03
N ILE A 176 1.58 17.60 -8.70
CA ILE A 176 1.88 18.01 -7.32
C ILE A 176 0.76 18.90 -6.78
N ASP A 177 0.28 19.91 -7.56
CA ASP A 177 -0.83 20.77 -7.14
C ASP A 177 -2.10 19.97 -6.83
N ARG A 178 -2.39 18.96 -7.66
CA ARG A 178 -3.54 18.07 -7.44
C ARG A 178 -3.45 17.34 -6.11
N LEU A 179 -2.27 16.89 -5.72
CA LEU A 179 -2.07 16.20 -4.44
C LEU A 179 -1.97 17.15 -3.24
N LEU A 180 -1.46 18.37 -3.44
CA LEU A 180 -1.35 19.37 -2.37
C LEU A 180 -2.71 19.77 -1.80
N GLY A 181 -3.80 19.67 -2.58
CA GLY A 181 -5.15 19.90 -2.08
C GLY A 181 -5.57 19.01 -0.90
N HIS A 182 -4.98 17.82 -0.75
CA HIS A 182 -5.25 16.96 0.40
C HIS A 182 -4.80 17.55 1.74
N PHE A 183 -3.83 18.44 1.73
CA PHE A 183 -3.26 19.05 2.94
C PHE A 183 -4.12 20.18 3.53
N ASP A 184 -5.28 20.49 2.95
CA ASP A 184 -6.33 21.28 3.59
C ASP A 184 -6.79 20.59 4.89
N ASP A 185 -6.80 19.29 4.91
CA ASP A 185 -6.95 18.52 6.12
C ASP A 185 -5.62 18.46 6.89
N LEU A 186 -5.53 19.20 7.99
CA LEU A 186 -4.33 19.26 8.84
C LEU A 186 -3.92 17.91 9.43
N ALA A 187 -4.78 16.89 9.38
CA ALA A 187 -4.43 15.55 9.79
C ALA A 187 -3.60 14.82 8.71
N VAL A 188 -3.58 15.31 7.46
CA VAL A 188 -2.83 14.70 6.37
C VAL A 188 -1.35 15.04 6.50
N ALA A 189 -0.53 14.02 6.65
CA ALA A 189 0.93 14.11 6.72
C ALA A 189 1.62 13.72 5.42
N ALA A 190 1.01 12.86 4.62
CA ALA A 190 1.58 12.42 3.35
C ALA A 190 0.49 11.99 2.36
N VAL A 191 0.77 12.18 1.07
CA VAL A 191 -0.09 11.77 -0.04
C VAL A 191 0.77 11.22 -1.17
N ALA A 192 0.38 10.07 -1.73
CA ALA A 192 1.04 9.47 -2.89
C ALA A 192 0.06 9.32 -4.06
N PRO A 193 0.51 9.55 -5.31
CA PRO A 193 -0.21 9.21 -6.52
C PRO A 193 -0.13 7.69 -6.78
N ARG A 194 -0.80 7.23 -7.82
CA ARG A 194 -0.56 5.92 -8.41
C ARG A 194 0.73 5.94 -9.21
N VAL A 195 1.60 4.97 -8.98
CA VAL A 195 2.85 4.80 -9.71
C VAL A 195 2.70 3.61 -10.66
N VAL A 196 2.53 3.87 -11.95
CA VAL A 196 2.38 2.84 -12.98
C VAL A 196 3.70 2.60 -13.69
N SER A 197 3.90 1.40 -14.23
CA SER A 197 5.08 1.13 -15.06
C SER A 197 4.91 1.75 -16.44
N VAL A 198 5.98 2.36 -16.97
CA VAL A 198 6.03 2.77 -18.37
C VAL A 198 5.83 1.54 -19.25
N PRO A 199 4.87 1.55 -20.20
CA PRO A 199 4.68 0.47 -21.16
C PRO A 199 5.93 0.19 -21.98
N GLY A 200 6.11 -1.07 -22.42
CA GLY A 200 7.25 -1.41 -23.25
C GLY A 200 7.12 -2.78 -23.92
N ASP A 201 7.88 -2.98 -25.00
CA ASP A 201 7.76 -4.15 -25.89
C ASP A 201 8.44 -5.42 -25.36
N THR A 202 9.14 -5.34 -24.22
CA THR A 202 9.79 -6.52 -23.65
C THR A 202 8.84 -7.31 -22.78
N ILE A 203 9.06 -8.63 -22.67
CA ILE A 203 8.29 -9.50 -21.77
C ILE A 203 8.33 -8.96 -20.31
N LEU A 204 9.46 -8.42 -19.90
CA LEU A 204 9.63 -7.86 -18.55
C LEU A 204 8.82 -6.59 -18.36
N ALA A 205 8.85 -5.67 -19.34
CA ALA A 205 8.05 -4.45 -19.28
C ALA A 205 6.54 -4.77 -19.23
N ALA A 206 6.05 -5.62 -20.13
CA ALA A 206 4.64 -6.05 -20.15
C ALA A 206 4.23 -6.82 -18.87
N TYR A 207 5.15 -7.50 -18.20
CA TYR A 207 4.91 -8.09 -16.89
C TYR A 207 4.79 -7.00 -15.81
N GLU A 208 5.72 -6.03 -15.80
CA GLU A 208 5.74 -4.93 -14.81
C GLU A 208 4.51 -4.00 -14.95
N GLU A 209 3.96 -3.81 -16.13
CA GLU A 209 2.70 -3.06 -16.31
C GLU A 209 1.56 -3.60 -15.44
N THR A 210 1.54 -4.91 -15.18
CA THR A 210 0.47 -5.54 -14.38
C THR A 210 0.90 -5.89 -12.96
N PHE A 211 2.19 -6.20 -12.75
CA PHE A 211 2.69 -6.76 -11.50
C PHE A 211 3.77 -5.91 -10.82
N SER A 212 3.92 -4.64 -11.22
CA SER A 212 4.78 -3.71 -10.50
C SER A 212 4.36 -3.62 -9.03
N PRO A 213 5.28 -3.75 -8.08
CA PRO A 213 4.99 -3.58 -6.66
C PRO A 213 4.71 -2.12 -6.28
N LEU A 214 4.98 -1.18 -7.19
CA LEU A 214 4.71 0.24 -6.99
C LEU A 214 3.28 0.60 -7.36
N ASP A 215 2.63 -0.16 -8.27
CA ASP A 215 1.22 0.04 -8.60
C ASP A 215 0.31 -0.59 -7.53
N LEU A 216 -0.30 0.26 -6.74
CA LEU A 216 -1.18 -0.13 -5.65
C LEU A 216 -2.67 -0.18 -6.04
N GLY A 217 -2.94 -0.07 -7.35
CA GLY A 217 -4.27 -0.18 -7.95
C GLY A 217 -5.01 1.14 -8.06
N ASN A 218 -6.25 1.09 -8.56
CA ASN A 218 -7.05 2.26 -8.94
C ASN A 218 -8.06 2.71 -7.87
N ALA A 219 -7.99 2.18 -6.65
CA ALA A 219 -8.92 2.55 -5.59
C ALA A 219 -8.25 3.45 -4.54
N PRO A 220 -8.83 4.64 -4.24
CA PRO A 220 -8.29 5.52 -3.23
C PRO A 220 -8.26 4.82 -1.87
N SER A 221 -7.30 5.19 -1.03
CA SER A 221 -7.15 4.53 0.27
C SER A 221 -6.58 5.46 1.34
N LEU A 222 -7.04 5.27 2.55
CA LEU A 222 -6.26 5.62 3.73
C LEU A 222 -5.18 4.55 3.91
N VAL A 223 -3.94 4.97 4.06
CA VAL A 223 -2.76 4.08 4.11
C VAL A 223 -2.40 3.75 5.54
N ALA A 224 -2.37 2.48 5.88
CA ALA A 224 -1.87 1.97 7.16
C ALA A 224 -1.74 0.44 7.11
N PRO A 225 -0.98 -0.19 8.01
CA PRO A 225 -0.93 -1.65 8.12
C PRO A 225 -2.31 -2.28 8.21
N GLY A 226 -2.54 -3.35 7.43
CA GLY A 226 -3.81 -4.09 7.41
C GLY A 226 -4.96 -3.43 6.64
N ARG A 227 -4.71 -2.34 5.94
CA ARG A 227 -5.65 -1.72 4.99
C ARG A 227 -5.41 -2.21 3.56
N ARG A 228 -6.31 -1.83 2.63
CA ARG A 228 -6.19 -2.13 1.19
C ARG A 228 -4.81 -1.72 0.66
N VAL A 229 -4.40 -0.50 0.98
CA VAL A 229 -3.05 0.00 0.74
C VAL A 229 -2.34 0.07 2.09
N SER A 230 -1.36 -0.78 2.29
CA SER A 230 -0.65 -0.87 3.58
C SER A 230 0.51 0.11 3.69
N TYR A 231 1.10 0.52 2.58
CA TYR A 231 2.18 1.50 2.47
C TYR A 231 2.10 2.20 1.11
N VAL A 232 2.85 3.27 0.93
CA VAL A 232 3.07 3.93 -0.36
C VAL A 232 4.57 4.12 -0.59
N PRO A 233 5.05 3.96 -1.84
CA PRO A 233 6.46 4.14 -2.16
C PRO A 233 6.84 5.61 -2.14
N THR A 234 8.09 5.90 -1.79
CA THR A 234 8.67 7.25 -1.92
C THR A 234 9.12 7.59 -3.34
N ALA A 235 8.85 6.71 -4.30
CA ALA A 235 9.08 7.00 -5.73
C ALA A 235 8.34 8.27 -6.18
N ALA A 236 7.13 8.50 -5.63
CA ALA A 236 6.39 9.76 -5.72
C ALA A 236 5.56 9.92 -4.44
N LEU A 237 5.97 10.81 -3.55
CA LEU A 237 5.33 11.02 -2.26
C LEU A 237 5.46 12.48 -1.82
N ILE A 238 4.34 13.15 -1.58
CA ILE A 238 4.36 14.49 -0.98
C ILE A 238 4.14 14.35 0.52
N VAL A 239 4.95 15.05 1.30
CA VAL A 239 4.88 15.03 2.76
C VAL A 239 4.82 16.43 3.36
N ARG A 240 4.14 16.56 4.50
CA ARG A 240 4.24 17.74 5.37
C ARG A 240 5.50 17.59 6.22
N VAL A 241 6.47 18.50 6.07
CA VAL A 241 7.78 18.46 6.74
C VAL A 241 7.63 18.33 8.25
N ALA A 242 6.79 19.15 8.89
CA ALA A 242 6.56 19.09 10.32
C ALA A 242 6.06 17.73 10.84
N ALA A 243 5.26 17.01 10.04
CA ALA A 243 4.78 15.69 10.42
C ALA A 243 5.88 14.62 10.32
N VAL A 244 6.74 14.72 9.30
CA VAL A 244 7.90 13.83 9.15
C VAL A 244 8.93 14.08 10.27
N ASP A 245 9.17 15.32 10.62
CA ASP A 245 10.06 15.70 11.74
C ASP A 245 9.54 15.14 13.08
N ALA A 246 8.23 15.24 13.32
CA ALA A 246 7.58 14.74 14.53
C ALA A 246 7.77 13.23 14.75
N VAL A 247 8.02 12.47 13.69
CA VAL A 247 8.30 11.02 13.77
C VAL A 247 9.78 10.68 13.56
N GLY A 248 10.68 11.68 13.53
CA GLY A 248 12.12 11.49 13.45
C GLY A 248 12.69 11.29 12.04
N GLY A 249 11.93 11.62 10.98
CA GLY A 249 12.42 11.55 9.59
C GLY A 249 12.62 10.13 9.06
N PHE A 250 13.48 9.97 8.06
CA PHE A 250 13.87 8.66 7.53
C PHE A 250 14.87 7.95 8.46
N ASP A 251 14.68 6.66 8.68
CA ASP A 251 15.66 5.83 9.39
C ASP A 251 16.85 5.49 8.47
N LYS A 252 17.98 6.16 8.69
CA LYS A 252 19.21 5.99 7.88
C LYS A 252 19.83 4.59 7.98
N ALA A 253 19.42 3.77 8.94
CA ALA A 253 19.86 2.38 9.07
C ALA A 253 19.11 1.44 8.10
N LEU A 254 17.97 1.86 7.57
CA LEU A 254 17.21 1.09 6.59
C LEU A 254 17.70 1.41 5.18
N ARG A 255 18.31 0.42 4.54
CA ARG A 255 18.70 0.54 3.13
C ARG A 255 17.53 0.33 2.16
N TYR A 256 16.53 -0.45 2.58
CA TYR A 256 15.30 -0.74 1.85
C TYR A 256 14.13 -0.79 2.84
N GLY A 257 12.94 -0.37 2.39
CA GLY A 257 11.74 -0.31 3.20
C GLY A 257 11.66 0.91 4.12
N GLU A 258 12.48 1.90 3.88
CA GLU A 258 12.47 3.20 4.56
C GLU A 258 11.15 3.96 4.36
N ASP A 259 10.52 3.77 3.22
CA ASP A 259 9.20 4.29 2.86
C ASP A 259 8.10 3.62 3.70
N VAL A 260 8.12 2.30 3.78
CA VAL A 260 7.20 1.52 4.62
C VAL A 260 7.31 1.94 6.09
N ASP A 261 8.55 2.04 6.59
CA ASP A 261 8.84 2.44 7.97
C ASP A 261 8.31 3.85 8.27
N LEU A 262 8.62 4.84 7.42
CA LEU A 262 8.17 6.22 7.59
C LEU A 262 6.64 6.30 7.60
N VAL A 263 5.97 5.70 6.61
CA VAL A 263 4.51 5.70 6.47
C VAL A 263 3.84 5.06 7.69
N TRP A 264 4.39 3.96 8.21
CA TRP A 264 3.81 3.29 9.37
C TRP A 264 4.07 4.05 10.67
N ARG A 265 5.20 4.74 10.82
CA ARG A 265 5.43 5.66 11.96
C ARG A 265 4.49 6.85 11.93
N LEU A 266 4.26 7.45 10.76
CA LEU A 266 3.26 8.51 10.60
C LEU A 266 1.85 8.02 11.00
N ALA A 267 1.44 6.85 10.49
CA ALA A 267 0.14 6.27 10.83
C ALA A 267 0.02 5.93 12.32
N ALA A 268 1.07 5.39 12.95
CA ALA A 268 1.12 5.07 14.37
C ALA A 268 1.07 6.34 15.26
N ALA A 269 1.67 7.44 14.82
CA ALA A 269 1.59 8.74 15.46
C ALA A 269 0.21 9.42 15.32
N GLY A 270 -0.72 8.80 14.57
CA GLY A 270 -2.08 9.30 14.40
C GLY A 270 -2.25 10.22 13.19
N HIS A 271 -1.23 10.43 12.39
CA HIS A 271 -1.34 11.15 11.13
C HIS A 271 -2.11 10.36 10.07
N THR A 272 -2.64 11.08 9.10
CA THR A 272 -3.30 10.50 7.92
C THR A 272 -2.30 10.44 6.78
N VAL A 273 -2.12 9.25 6.21
CA VAL A 273 -1.42 9.07 4.93
C VAL A 273 -2.45 8.62 3.90
N ARG A 274 -2.44 9.24 2.71
CA ARG A 274 -3.42 8.95 1.66
C ARG A 274 -2.75 8.44 0.40
N TYR A 275 -3.49 7.61 -0.30
CA TYR A 275 -3.21 7.17 -1.65
C TYR A 275 -4.33 7.68 -2.56
N ASP A 276 -3.97 8.48 -3.55
CA ASP A 276 -4.91 9.06 -4.52
C ASP A 276 -4.56 8.59 -5.95
N PRO A 277 -5.23 7.56 -6.45
CA PRO A 277 -4.97 7.02 -7.77
C PRO A 277 -5.59 7.85 -8.91
N SER A 278 -6.30 8.94 -8.63
CA SER A 278 -6.76 9.88 -9.65
C SER A 278 -5.61 10.67 -10.28
N VAL A 279 -4.48 10.68 -9.60
CA VAL A 279 -3.21 11.22 -10.09
C VAL A 279 -2.28 10.05 -10.38
N GLU A 280 -1.75 9.97 -11.59
CA GLU A 280 -0.81 8.93 -12.01
C GLU A 280 0.54 9.53 -12.38
N VAL A 281 1.61 8.82 -11.99
CA VAL A 281 2.97 9.05 -12.45
C VAL A 281 3.52 7.73 -13.00
N GLN A 282 4.44 7.83 -13.93
CA GLN A 282 5.05 6.69 -14.58
C GLN A 282 6.44 6.41 -14.01
N HIS A 283 6.76 5.14 -13.83
CA HIS A 283 8.07 4.69 -13.37
C HIS A 283 8.68 3.74 -14.39
N ARG A 284 9.96 3.95 -14.73
CA ARG A 284 10.67 3.12 -15.70
C ARG A 284 11.00 1.76 -15.09
N PRO A 285 10.53 0.63 -15.66
CA PRO A 285 10.87 -0.70 -15.16
C PRO A 285 12.34 -1.02 -15.42
N ARG A 286 12.90 -1.97 -14.66
CA ARG A 286 14.26 -2.46 -14.87
C ARG A 286 14.40 -3.07 -16.27
N SER A 287 15.50 -2.76 -16.96
CA SER A 287 15.74 -3.19 -18.34
C SER A 287 16.19 -4.66 -18.49
N SER A 288 16.62 -5.31 -17.42
CA SER A 288 17.08 -6.69 -17.43
C SER A 288 16.53 -7.56 -16.33
N TRP A 289 16.32 -8.85 -16.62
CA TRP A 289 15.86 -9.83 -15.63
C TRP A 289 16.76 -9.93 -14.41
N SER A 290 18.09 -9.77 -14.57
CA SER A 290 19.02 -9.80 -13.46
C SER A 290 18.91 -8.58 -12.54
N ALA A 291 18.71 -7.39 -13.09
CA ALA A 291 18.48 -6.17 -12.31
C ALA A 291 17.12 -6.24 -11.60
N TRP A 292 16.09 -6.70 -12.30
CA TRP A 292 14.76 -6.92 -11.74
C TRP A 292 14.78 -7.95 -10.60
N PHE A 293 15.44 -9.09 -10.77
CA PHE A 293 15.57 -10.12 -9.73
C PHE A 293 16.25 -9.55 -8.47
N ARG A 294 17.36 -8.82 -8.64
CA ARG A 294 18.06 -8.15 -7.54
C ARG A 294 17.16 -7.14 -6.83
N GLN A 295 16.35 -6.37 -7.56
CA GLN A 295 15.39 -5.44 -6.98
C GLN A 295 14.37 -6.17 -6.11
N ARG A 296 13.79 -7.29 -6.59
CA ARG A 296 12.84 -8.10 -5.79
C ARG A 296 13.48 -8.68 -4.54
N MET A 297 14.72 -9.15 -4.64
CA MET A 297 15.50 -9.60 -3.46
C MET A 297 15.70 -8.45 -2.47
N SER A 298 16.05 -7.27 -2.95
CA SER A 298 16.24 -6.08 -2.11
C SER A 298 14.96 -5.74 -1.34
N TYR A 299 13.80 -5.75 -2.00
CA TYR A 299 12.50 -5.54 -1.35
C TYR A 299 12.22 -6.61 -0.29
N GLY A 300 12.46 -7.88 -0.61
CA GLY A 300 12.30 -8.96 0.36
C GLY A 300 13.20 -8.80 1.59
N SER A 301 14.44 -8.32 1.40
CA SER A 301 15.41 -8.17 2.48
C SER A 301 15.01 -7.14 3.54
N ALA A 302 14.09 -6.23 3.22
CA ALA A 302 13.51 -5.26 4.15
C ALA A 302 12.54 -5.90 5.16
N ALA A 303 12.01 -7.10 4.88
CA ALA A 303 10.99 -7.71 5.73
C ALA A 303 11.45 -7.92 7.17
N ALA A 304 12.69 -8.39 7.38
CA ALA A 304 13.21 -8.66 8.72
C ALA A 304 13.47 -7.39 9.56
N PRO A 305 14.16 -6.34 9.06
CA PRO A 305 14.30 -5.10 9.80
C PRO A 305 12.97 -4.37 10.03
N LEU A 306 12.01 -4.47 9.10
CA LEU A 306 10.66 -3.94 9.32
C LEU A 306 9.90 -4.73 10.39
N ALA A 307 10.03 -6.07 10.43
CA ALA A 307 9.41 -6.89 11.45
C ALA A 307 9.96 -6.58 12.85
N SER A 308 11.23 -6.26 12.97
CA SER A 308 11.84 -5.86 14.25
C SER A 308 11.27 -4.52 14.77
N ARG A 309 10.84 -3.62 13.88
CA ARG A 309 10.26 -2.31 14.22
C ARG A 309 8.74 -2.33 14.40
N HIS A 310 8.06 -3.09 13.54
CA HIS A 310 6.60 -3.01 13.39
C HIS A 310 5.89 -4.33 13.70
N GLY A 311 6.62 -5.35 14.18
CA GLY A 311 6.06 -6.64 14.59
C GLY A 311 5.24 -7.30 13.49
N ASP A 312 4.03 -7.73 13.85
CA ASP A 312 3.13 -8.46 12.95
C ASP A 312 2.61 -7.64 11.75
N ALA A 313 2.89 -6.33 11.69
CA ALA A 313 2.45 -5.50 10.56
C ALA A 313 2.99 -6.03 9.21
N ILE A 314 4.18 -6.62 9.19
CA ILE A 314 4.84 -7.20 8.02
C ILE A 314 4.57 -8.70 7.82
N ALA A 315 3.73 -9.33 8.63
CA ALA A 315 3.49 -10.76 8.54
C ALA A 315 3.18 -11.22 7.10
N PRO A 316 3.80 -12.31 6.63
CA PRO A 316 3.68 -12.78 5.25
C PRO A 316 2.27 -13.25 4.89
N SER A 317 1.47 -13.58 5.88
CA SER A 317 0.07 -13.94 5.76
C SER A 317 -0.70 -13.53 7.02
N ARG A 318 -1.94 -13.08 6.80
CA ARG A 318 -2.95 -12.84 7.85
C ARG A 318 -4.20 -13.62 7.51
N ALA A 319 -4.42 -14.72 8.21
CA ALA A 319 -5.55 -15.59 7.96
C ALA A 319 -6.12 -16.17 9.26
N PRO A 320 -7.36 -16.67 9.23
CA PRO A 320 -7.89 -17.49 10.30
C PRO A 320 -7.01 -18.72 10.54
N VAL A 321 -6.85 -19.13 11.80
CA VAL A 321 -5.99 -20.28 12.16
C VAL A 321 -6.42 -21.57 11.46
N GLU A 322 -7.72 -21.72 11.23
CA GLU A 322 -8.30 -22.87 10.54
C GLU A 322 -7.81 -22.99 9.07
N LEU A 323 -7.50 -21.86 8.44
CA LEU A 323 -6.97 -21.85 7.09
C LEU A 323 -5.56 -22.44 7.03
N TYR A 324 -4.70 -22.13 7.99
CA TYR A 324 -3.36 -22.73 8.06
C TYR A 324 -3.44 -24.24 8.27
N GLY A 325 -4.37 -24.73 9.12
CA GLY A 325 -4.64 -26.15 9.29
C GLY A 325 -5.14 -26.81 7.99
N THR A 326 -6.05 -26.16 7.28
CA THR A 326 -6.55 -26.62 5.96
C THR A 326 -5.41 -26.73 4.94
N LEU A 327 -4.53 -25.73 4.87
CA LEU A 327 -3.38 -25.75 3.95
C LEU A 327 -2.38 -26.85 4.31
N ALA A 328 -2.08 -27.06 5.60
CA ALA A 328 -1.24 -28.15 6.04
C ALA A 328 -1.84 -29.51 5.68
N ALA A 329 -3.13 -29.69 5.91
CA ALA A 329 -3.86 -30.90 5.51
C ALA A 329 -3.82 -31.12 4.00
N ALA A 330 -3.95 -30.05 3.20
CA ALA A 330 -3.89 -30.12 1.74
C ALA A 330 -2.57 -30.70 1.21
N VAL A 331 -1.47 -30.54 1.96
CA VAL A 331 -0.16 -31.10 1.61
C VAL A 331 -0.08 -32.59 1.87
N VAL A 332 -0.61 -33.08 3.01
CA VAL A 332 -0.34 -34.44 3.51
C VAL A 332 -1.55 -35.36 3.54
N ALA A 333 -2.77 -34.84 3.78
CA ALA A 333 -3.96 -35.67 4.01
C ALA A 333 -4.62 -36.17 2.71
N PRO A 334 -5.40 -37.28 2.73
CA PRO A 334 -6.28 -37.65 1.63
C PRO A 334 -7.27 -36.56 1.25
N GLY A 335 -7.66 -36.50 -0.04
CA GLY A 335 -8.49 -35.39 -0.59
C GLY A 335 -9.82 -35.20 0.13
N VAL A 336 -10.47 -36.25 0.59
CA VAL A 336 -11.72 -36.18 1.35
C VAL A 336 -11.58 -35.37 2.66
N PHE A 337 -10.48 -35.53 3.38
CA PHE A 337 -10.21 -34.74 4.58
C PHE A 337 -9.89 -33.29 4.28
N VAL A 338 -9.19 -33.03 3.15
CA VAL A 338 -8.93 -31.66 2.66
C VAL A 338 -10.23 -30.95 2.32
N ALA A 339 -11.15 -31.61 1.59
CA ALA A 339 -12.44 -31.06 1.26
C ALA A 339 -13.28 -30.77 2.50
N GLY A 340 -13.29 -31.69 3.47
CA GLY A 340 -13.94 -31.48 4.76
C GLY A 340 -13.38 -30.29 5.55
N ALA A 341 -12.06 -30.19 5.66
CA ALA A 341 -11.39 -29.08 6.33
C ALA A 341 -11.65 -27.73 5.64
N ALA A 342 -11.63 -27.68 4.31
CA ALA A 342 -11.94 -26.48 3.55
C ALA A 342 -13.40 -26.05 3.77
N ALA A 343 -14.36 -26.99 3.67
CA ALA A 343 -15.77 -26.72 3.95
C ALA A 343 -15.97 -26.21 5.38
N ALA A 344 -15.36 -26.85 6.39
CA ALA A 344 -15.43 -26.42 7.78
C ALA A 344 -14.87 -25.00 7.99
N THR A 345 -13.75 -24.70 7.34
CA THR A 345 -13.11 -23.36 7.43
C THR A 345 -14.01 -22.27 6.86
N VAL A 346 -14.59 -22.49 5.66
CA VAL A 346 -15.52 -21.55 5.03
C VAL A 346 -16.78 -21.40 5.89
N THR A 347 -17.36 -22.52 6.35
CA THR A 347 -18.56 -22.50 7.21
C THR A 347 -18.32 -21.75 8.51
N ALA A 348 -17.19 -21.97 9.16
CA ALA A 348 -16.82 -21.23 10.37
C ALA A 348 -16.69 -19.72 10.10
N ALA A 349 -16.11 -19.33 8.97
CA ALA A 349 -16.03 -17.93 8.56
C ALA A 349 -17.43 -17.33 8.33
N GLN A 350 -18.30 -18.05 7.61
CA GLN A 350 -19.69 -17.65 7.38
C GLN A 350 -20.48 -17.45 8.70
N ILE A 351 -20.35 -18.39 9.62
CA ILE A 351 -21.02 -18.32 10.94
C ILE A 351 -20.53 -17.11 11.74
N ARG A 352 -19.19 -16.89 11.77
CA ARG A 352 -18.61 -15.72 12.48
C ARG A 352 -19.12 -14.41 11.93
N VAL A 353 -19.08 -14.24 10.60
CA VAL A 353 -19.52 -13.01 9.95
C VAL A 353 -21.04 -12.83 10.08
N ARG A 354 -21.83 -13.90 9.98
CA ARG A 354 -23.27 -13.85 10.20
C ARG A 354 -23.61 -13.43 11.64
N ARG A 355 -22.88 -13.93 12.64
CA ARG A 355 -23.08 -13.49 14.05
C ARG A 355 -22.77 -12.01 14.23
N ALA A 356 -21.78 -11.47 13.52
CA ALA A 356 -21.38 -10.07 13.62
C ALA A 356 -22.30 -9.12 12.83
N LEU A 357 -22.81 -9.53 11.66
CA LEU A 357 -23.56 -8.68 10.75
C LEU A 357 -25.08 -8.93 10.78
N GLY A 358 -25.54 -10.04 11.38
CA GLY A 358 -26.96 -10.42 11.39
C GLY A 358 -27.53 -10.57 9.99
N GLU A 359 -28.63 -9.90 9.69
CA GLU A 359 -29.32 -9.87 8.41
C GLU A 359 -28.51 -9.22 7.27
N HIS A 360 -27.48 -8.41 7.61
CA HIS A 360 -26.60 -7.76 6.63
C HIS A 360 -25.45 -8.67 6.16
N HIS A 361 -25.43 -9.93 6.58
CA HIS A 361 -24.46 -10.92 6.15
C HIS A 361 -24.50 -11.13 4.62
N GLN A 362 -23.32 -11.11 4.01
CA GLN A 362 -23.14 -11.29 2.57
C GLN A 362 -22.27 -12.52 2.30
N PRO A 363 -22.84 -13.70 2.01
CA PRO A 363 -22.08 -14.93 1.81
C PRO A 363 -21.02 -14.84 0.71
N ALA A 364 -21.35 -14.18 -0.41
CA ALA A 364 -20.42 -14.00 -1.53
C ALA A 364 -19.17 -13.18 -1.15
N ALA A 365 -19.36 -12.10 -0.36
CA ALA A 365 -18.23 -11.29 0.11
C ALA A 365 -17.32 -12.08 1.06
N VAL A 366 -17.90 -12.90 1.95
CA VAL A 366 -17.13 -13.78 2.85
C VAL A 366 -16.35 -14.82 2.04
N ASN A 367 -16.98 -15.46 1.04
CA ASN A 367 -16.30 -16.42 0.17
C ASN A 367 -15.16 -15.76 -0.61
N GLY A 368 -15.37 -14.55 -1.15
CA GLY A 368 -14.33 -13.78 -1.84
C GLY A 368 -13.15 -13.46 -0.91
N ALA A 369 -13.41 -12.98 0.31
CA ALA A 369 -12.39 -12.71 1.31
C ALA A 369 -11.60 -13.98 1.71
N MET A 370 -12.28 -15.12 1.84
CA MET A 370 -11.64 -16.42 2.13
C MET A 370 -10.77 -16.88 0.97
N ALA A 371 -11.24 -16.74 -0.28
CA ALA A 371 -10.45 -17.07 -1.46
C ALA A 371 -9.19 -16.19 -1.56
N GLN A 372 -9.32 -14.90 -1.28
CA GLN A 372 -8.18 -13.96 -1.24
C GLN A 372 -7.20 -14.34 -0.12
N ALA A 373 -7.69 -14.64 1.09
CA ALA A 373 -6.86 -15.09 2.21
C ALA A 373 -6.13 -16.39 1.88
N PHE A 374 -6.80 -17.33 1.22
CA PHE A 374 -6.18 -18.56 0.73
C PHE A 374 -5.06 -18.26 -0.28
N GLY A 375 -5.34 -17.48 -1.32
CA GLY A 375 -4.37 -17.11 -2.34
C GLY A 375 -3.13 -16.41 -1.75
N SER A 376 -3.32 -15.42 -0.87
CA SER A 376 -2.22 -14.70 -0.20
C SER A 376 -1.40 -15.63 0.72
N THR A 377 -2.05 -16.58 1.41
CA THR A 377 -1.34 -17.55 2.27
C THR A 377 -0.54 -18.56 1.44
N VAL A 378 -1.07 -19.00 0.30
CA VAL A 378 -0.31 -19.87 -0.62
C VAL A 378 0.87 -19.11 -1.24
N ALA A 379 0.70 -17.84 -1.60
CA ALA A 379 1.79 -16.99 -2.09
C ALA A 379 2.90 -16.77 -1.04
N ALA A 380 2.59 -16.86 0.26
CA ALA A 380 3.58 -16.80 1.31
C ALA A 380 4.53 -18.02 1.34
N ILE A 381 4.13 -19.15 0.73
CA ILE A 381 4.97 -20.36 0.68
C ILE A 381 6.31 -20.07 0.01
N PRO A 382 6.40 -19.62 -1.26
CA PRO A 382 7.67 -19.29 -1.89
C PRO A 382 8.30 -18.01 -1.35
N ARG A 383 7.52 -17.08 -0.79
CA ARG A 383 7.99 -15.77 -0.34
C ARG A 383 8.59 -15.79 1.08
N ALA A 384 8.09 -16.64 1.96
CA ALA A 384 8.51 -16.64 3.37
C ALA A 384 8.76 -18.05 3.91
N TRP A 385 8.01 -19.05 3.45
CA TRP A 385 8.04 -20.40 4.01
C TRP A 385 8.72 -21.44 3.12
N ALA A 386 9.54 -20.98 2.15
CA ALA A 386 10.26 -21.87 1.24
C ALA A 386 11.06 -22.97 1.95
N PRO A 387 11.81 -22.75 3.05
CA PRO A 387 12.51 -23.83 3.74
C PRO A 387 11.57 -24.88 4.30
N LEU A 388 10.43 -24.50 4.89
CA LEU A 388 9.43 -25.44 5.39
C LEU A 388 8.80 -26.24 4.24
N ALA A 389 8.52 -25.57 3.12
CA ALA A 389 8.00 -26.22 1.91
C ALA A 389 8.99 -27.23 1.33
N LEU A 390 10.30 -26.94 1.35
CA LEU A 390 11.35 -27.87 0.91
C LEU A 390 11.43 -29.10 1.81
N VAL A 391 11.36 -28.93 3.13
CA VAL A 391 11.31 -30.05 4.09
C VAL A 391 10.07 -30.92 3.82
N ALA A 392 8.89 -30.31 3.66
CA ALA A 392 7.66 -31.04 3.35
C ALA A 392 7.74 -31.75 1.98
N ALA A 393 8.37 -31.12 0.98
CA ALA A 393 8.57 -31.73 -0.34
C ALA A 393 9.54 -32.91 -0.32
N ALA A 394 10.52 -32.90 0.59
CA ALA A 394 11.45 -34.02 0.79
C ALA A 394 10.80 -35.26 1.44
N ALA A 395 9.66 -35.07 2.13
CA ALA A 395 8.92 -36.17 2.78
C ALA A 395 8.27 -37.15 1.76
N GLY A 396 8.25 -36.81 0.46
CA GLY A 396 7.81 -37.73 -0.58
C GLY A 396 7.25 -37.07 -1.86
N ARG A 397 6.96 -37.92 -2.83
CA ARG A 397 6.45 -37.46 -4.14
C ARG A 397 5.08 -36.79 -4.05
N ARG A 398 4.20 -37.24 -3.15
CA ARG A 398 2.83 -36.67 -3.00
C ARG A 398 2.84 -35.27 -2.44
N PRO A 399 3.47 -34.98 -1.27
CA PRO A 399 3.60 -33.62 -0.76
C PRO A 399 4.24 -32.65 -1.76
N ARG A 400 5.33 -33.07 -2.42
CA ARG A 400 6.02 -32.26 -3.43
C ARG A 400 5.11 -31.86 -4.59
N ARG A 401 4.35 -32.82 -5.17
CA ARG A 401 3.43 -32.52 -6.28
C ARG A 401 2.29 -31.60 -5.84
N ARG A 402 1.76 -31.78 -4.64
CA ARG A 402 0.67 -30.94 -4.11
C ARG A 402 1.13 -29.52 -3.81
N LEU A 403 2.28 -29.35 -3.17
CA LEU A 403 2.86 -28.02 -2.95
C LEU A 403 3.11 -27.29 -4.27
N ALA A 404 3.73 -27.96 -5.24
CA ALA A 404 3.96 -27.38 -6.57
C ALA A 404 2.63 -27.00 -7.24
N ALA A 405 1.65 -27.88 -7.23
CA ALA A 405 0.33 -27.62 -7.80
C ALA A 405 -0.35 -26.42 -7.12
N MET A 406 -0.33 -26.34 -5.80
CA MET A 406 -0.90 -25.21 -5.03
C MET A 406 -0.26 -23.88 -5.41
N VAL A 407 1.07 -23.81 -5.42
CA VAL A 407 1.81 -22.58 -5.70
C VAL A 407 1.60 -22.15 -7.15
N VAL A 408 1.69 -23.10 -8.11
CA VAL A 408 1.46 -22.80 -9.53
C VAL A 408 0.01 -22.37 -9.79
N THR A 409 -0.97 -23.07 -9.20
CA THR A 409 -2.39 -22.71 -9.37
C THR A 409 -2.69 -21.33 -8.78
N ALA A 410 -2.16 -21.00 -7.60
CA ALA A 410 -2.38 -19.67 -7.01
C ALA A 410 -1.79 -18.55 -7.88
N ALA A 411 -0.58 -18.74 -8.41
CA ALA A 411 0.04 -17.79 -9.33
C ALA A 411 -0.75 -17.68 -10.65
N ALA A 412 -1.21 -18.80 -11.20
CA ALA A 412 -2.00 -18.81 -12.44
C ALA A 412 -3.38 -18.12 -12.24
N VAL A 413 -4.05 -18.34 -11.11
CA VAL A 413 -5.32 -17.67 -10.79
C VAL A 413 -5.12 -16.17 -10.69
N GLU A 414 -4.07 -15.69 -9.99
CA GLU A 414 -3.76 -14.27 -9.92
C GLU A 414 -3.51 -13.66 -11.31
N VAL A 415 -2.74 -14.36 -12.15
CA VAL A 415 -2.47 -13.94 -13.54
C VAL A 415 -3.75 -13.87 -14.37
N LEU A 416 -4.61 -14.88 -14.28
CA LEU A 416 -5.88 -14.90 -15.02
C LEU A 416 -6.84 -13.80 -14.58
N GLN A 417 -6.82 -13.43 -13.30
CA GLN A 417 -7.62 -12.33 -12.76
C GLN A 417 -7.13 -10.96 -13.25
N ARG A 418 -5.81 -10.78 -13.32
CA ARG A 418 -5.19 -9.50 -13.72
C ARG A 418 -5.04 -9.31 -15.23
N ARG A 419 -5.08 -10.41 -16.01
CA ARG A 419 -5.03 -10.44 -17.48
C ARG A 419 -3.87 -9.64 -18.10
N PRO A 420 -2.61 -9.93 -17.75
CA PRO A 420 -1.47 -9.22 -18.31
C PRO A 420 -1.31 -9.43 -19.82
N ALA A 421 -0.81 -8.41 -20.52
CA ALA A 421 -0.59 -8.47 -21.97
C ALA A 421 0.43 -9.54 -22.38
N VAL A 422 1.37 -9.89 -21.51
CA VAL A 422 2.45 -10.87 -21.77
C VAL A 422 1.96 -12.32 -21.94
N GLY A 423 0.68 -12.58 -21.74
CA GLY A 423 0.06 -13.89 -21.83
C GLY A 423 0.21 -14.76 -20.57
N PRO A 424 -0.73 -15.68 -20.31
CA PRO A 424 -0.88 -16.34 -19.02
C PRO A 424 0.30 -17.24 -18.63
N PHE A 425 0.87 -17.99 -19.55
CA PHE A 425 1.97 -18.91 -19.26
C PHE A 425 3.25 -18.16 -18.87
N ARG A 426 3.66 -17.15 -19.67
CA ARG A 426 4.85 -16.35 -19.39
C ARG A 426 4.68 -15.53 -18.11
N ALA A 427 3.50 -14.95 -17.92
CA ALA A 427 3.19 -14.20 -16.70
C ALA A 427 3.21 -15.08 -15.45
N THR A 428 2.66 -16.32 -15.51
CA THR A 428 2.71 -17.26 -14.38
C THR A 428 4.15 -17.64 -14.04
N THR A 429 4.98 -17.90 -15.05
CA THR A 429 6.40 -18.20 -14.85
C THR A 429 7.13 -17.02 -14.20
N ALA A 430 6.95 -15.80 -14.73
CA ALA A 430 7.54 -14.60 -14.16
C ALA A 430 7.04 -14.36 -12.72
N ARG A 431 5.75 -14.60 -12.44
CA ARG A 431 5.19 -14.46 -11.08
C ARG A 431 5.79 -15.44 -10.08
N LEU A 432 6.05 -16.66 -10.49
CA LEU A 432 6.74 -17.64 -9.63
C LEU A 432 8.18 -17.21 -9.34
N VAL A 433 8.90 -16.71 -10.35
CA VAL A 433 10.26 -16.18 -10.19
C VAL A 433 10.25 -14.93 -9.28
N ASP A 434 9.26 -14.05 -9.42
CA ASP A 434 9.06 -12.87 -8.56
C ASP A 434 8.94 -13.28 -7.08
N HIS A 435 8.05 -14.24 -6.80
CA HIS A 435 7.87 -14.75 -5.43
C HIS A 435 9.15 -15.39 -4.87
N LEU A 436 9.89 -16.13 -5.68
CA LEU A 436 11.16 -16.74 -5.27
C LEU A 436 12.23 -15.69 -5.00
N ALA A 437 12.38 -14.70 -5.89
CA ALA A 437 13.34 -13.61 -5.73
C ALA A 437 13.08 -12.83 -4.43
N TYR A 438 11.82 -12.46 -4.19
CA TYR A 438 11.41 -11.84 -2.94
C TYR A 438 11.72 -12.73 -1.72
N GLY A 439 11.41 -14.03 -1.81
CA GLY A 439 11.66 -15.00 -0.74
C GLY A 439 13.14 -15.15 -0.41
N VAL A 440 14.02 -15.18 -1.40
CA VAL A 440 15.49 -15.17 -1.17
C VAL A 440 15.87 -13.92 -0.38
N GLY A 441 15.35 -12.76 -0.73
CA GLY A 441 15.58 -11.52 0.02
C GLY A 441 15.09 -11.61 1.47
N VAL A 442 13.86 -12.13 1.71
CA VAL A 442 13.33 -12.31 3.07
C VAL A 442 14.29 -13.13 3.92
N TRP A 443 14.79 -14.25 3.41
CA TRP A 443 15.71 -15.10 4.16
C TRP A 443 17.10 -14.51 4.33
N GLN A 444 17.59 -13.71 3.37
CA GLN A 444 18.79 -12.89 3.58
C GLN A 444 18.61 -11.91 4.75
N GLY A 445 17.46 -11.23 4.82
CA GLY A 445 17.11 -10.35 5.93
C GLY A 445 17.01 -11.12 7.26
N VAL A 446 16.33 -12.27 7.28
CA VAL A 446 16.19 -13.13 8.47
C VAL A 446 17.55 -13.56 9.04
N VAL A 447 18.48 -13.99 8.16
CA VAL A 447 19.83 -14.38 8.57
C VAL A 447 20.61 -13.18 9.11
N ARG A 448 20.55 -12.04 8.43
CA ARG A 448 21.25 -10.81 8.84
C ARG A 448 20.76 -10.29 10.18
N GLU A 449 19.44 -10.19 10.36
CA GLU A 449 18.81 -9.72 11.60
C GLU A 449 18.72 -10.78 12.69
N ARG A 450 19.05 -12.04 12.39
CA ARG A 450 18.93 -13.20 13.30
C ARG A 450 17.55 -13.33 13.93
N SER A 451 16.50 -13.01 13.17
CA SER A 451 15.10 -12.93 13.64
C SER A 451 14.15 -13.62 12.68
N LEU A 452 13.33 -14.53 13.20
CA LEU A 452 12.26 -15.21 12.44
C LEU A 452 10.94 -14.44 12.44
N THR A 453 10.88 -13.24 13.00
CA THR A 453 9.61 -12.46 13.13
C THR A 453 8.99 -12.21 11.76
N ALA A 454 9.77 -11.90 10.73
CA ALA A 454 9.30 -11.62 9.36
C ALA A 454 8.64 -12.83 8.66
N VAL A 455 8.87 -14.05 9.12
CA VAL A 455 8.29 -15.26 8.52
C VAL A 455 7.18 -15.87 9.37
N ARG A 456 6.85 -15.27 10.50
CA ARG A 456 5.73 -15.72 11.35
C ARG A 456 4.40 -15.29 10.74
N PRO A 457 3.42 -16.20 10.61
CA PRO A 457 2.07 -15.83 10.22
C PRO A 457 1.41 -15.04 11.34
N ALA A 458 0.64 -14.01 10.97
CA ALA A 458 -0.21 -13.33 11.93
C ALA A 458 -1.63 -13.92 11.89
N ARG A 459 -2.31 -13.91 13.04
CA ARG A 459 -3.72 -14.24 13.10
C ARG A 459 -4.51 -13.07 12.54
N SER A 460 -5.48 -13.35 11.68
CA SER A 460 -6.52 -12.37 11.38
C SER A 460 -7.30 -12.13 12.68
N GLU A 461 -7.27 -10.91 13.20
CA GLU A 461 -8.25 -10.50 14.21
C GLU A 461 -9.62 -10.53 13.51
N ASN A 462 -10.31 -11.65 13.61
CA ASN A 462 -11.62 -11.88 13.04
C ASN A 462 -12.67 -11.10 13.83
N GLY A 463 -12.75 -9.82 13.55
CA GLY A 463 -13.85 -9.00 14.00
C GLY A 463 -14.23 -8.05 12.90
N VAL A 464 -15.35 -8.30 12.23
CA VAL A 464 -16.18 -7.19 11.76
C VAL A 464 -16.40 -6.34 12.98
N ARG A 465 -15.60 -5.28 13.16
CA ARG A 465 -15.81 -4.35 14.26
C ARG A 465 -17.11 -3.61 13.97
N SER A 466 -18.19 -3.96 14.66
CA SER A 466 -19.38 -3.12 14.71
C SER A 466 -19.02 -1.92 15.58
N THR A 467 -18.95 -0.74 15.00
CA THR A 467 -18.87 0.51 15.74
C THR A 467 -20.21 1.19 15.58
N ASP A 468 -20.95 1.28 16.67
CA ASP A 468 -22.11 2.18 16.72
C ASP A 468 -21.60 3.60 16.50
N ALA A 469 -21.97 4.17 15.39
CA ALA A 469 -21.75 5.59 15.09
C ALA A 469 -22.84 6.46 15.72
N SER A 470 -23.67 5.86 16.59
CA SER A 470 -24.70 6.56 17.35
C SER A 470 -24.10 7.15 18.62
N ALA A 471 -24.23 8.47 18.72
CA ALA A 471 -24.32 9.30 19.90
C ALA A 471 -23.06 9.49 20.75
N SER A 472 -22.47 10.64 20.58
CA SER A 472 -22.49 11.55 21.73
C SER A 472 -23.65 12.51 21.49
N THR A 473 -24.77 12.27 22.12
CA THR A 473 -25.74 13.32 22.45
C THR A 473 -24.97 14.34 23.27
N VAL A 474 -24.54 15.39 22.65
CA VAL A 474 -24.21 16.64 23.32
C VAL A 474 -25.58 17.25 23.63
N THR A 475 -26.02 17.10 24.83
CA THR A 475 -27.08 17.92 25.43
C THR A 475 -26.55 19.34 25.60
N PRO A 476 -27.38 20.37 25.43
CA PRO A 476 -27.04 21.76 25.25
C PRO A 476 -26.20 22.39 26.36
#